data_590d60141b3ec7b33f76bdaf8e7fa008
#
_entry.id   590d60141b3ec7b33f76bdaf8e7fa008
#
_cell.length_a   1.000
_cell.length_b   1.000
_cell.length_c   1.000
_cell.angle_alpha   90.00
_cell.angle_beta   90.00
_cell.angle_gamma   90.00
#
_symmetry.space_group_name_H-M   'P 1'
#
loop_
_entity.id
_entity.type
_entity.pdbx_description
1 polymer ?
#
loop_
_entity_poly.entity_id
_entity_poly.type
_entity_poly.pdbx_seq_one_letter_code
_entity_poly.pdbx_strand_id
1 'polypeptide(L)' 'MQSGDLVFIMGDPSRPILGATTRTGDTTLEAITHGTPALVVDVDNDDAANRVHVKVLVQGMTLWVSRGFVKATNEEG' A
#
# COMPACT_ATOMS: atom_id res chain seq x y z
N MET A 1 4.20 11.59 1.30
CA MET A 1 3.57 10.48 2.06
C MET A 1 4.45 10.10 3.23
N GLN A 2 3.84 9.94 4.37
CA GLN A 2 4.58 9.61 5.59
C GLN A 2 3.68 8.81 6.53
N SER A 3 4.25 8.22 7.56
CA SER A 3 3.48 7.46 8.54
C SER A 3 2.45 8.37 9.21
N GLY A 4 1.25 7.82 9.44
CA GLY A 4 0.13 8.56 9.96
C GLY A 4 -0.81 9.12 8.91
N ASP A 5 -0.42 9.09 7.64
CA ASP A 5 -1.30 9.58 6.56
C ASP A 5 -2.43 8.58 6.31
N LEU A 6 -3.63 9.10 6.13
CA LEU A 6 -4.77 8.29 5.72
C LEU A 6 -4.83 8.27 4.20
N VAL A 7 -4.95 7.07 3.64
CA VAL A 7 -4.90 6.86 2.19
C VAL A 7 -5.97 5.87 1.76
N PHE A 8 -6.18 5.76 0.45
CA PHE A 8 -6.98 4.70 -0.14
C PHE A 8 -6.09 3.78 -0.96
N ILE A 9 -6.38 2.49 -0.92
CA ILE A 9 -5.70 1.50 -1.76
C ILE A 9 -6.51 1.35 -3.03
N MET A 10 -5.94 1.77 -4.15
CA MET A 10 -6.63 1.79 -5.45
C MET A 10 -5.67 1.41 -6.56
N GLY A 11 -6.20 0.77 -7.58
CA GLY A 11 -5.43 0.38 -8.75
C GLY A 11 -6.36 0.09 -9.92
N ASP A 12 -5.88 -0.73 -10.86
CA ASP A 12 -6.68 -1.16 -11.99
C ASP A 12 -7.76 -2.12 -11.51
N PRO A 13 -9.06 -1.78 -11.63
CA PRO A 13 -10.14 -2.65 -11.14
C PRO A 13 -10.19 -4.02 -11.83
N SER A 14 -9.53 -4.19 -12.98
CA SER A 14 -9.49 -5.49 -13.65
C SER A 14 -8.48 -6.45 -13.02
N ARG A 15 -7.68 -5.98 -12.06
CA ARG A 15 -6.65 -6.78 -11.40
C ARG A 15 -6.76 -6.68 -9.89
N PRO A 16 -6.48 -7.76 -9.16
CA PRO A 16 -6.48 -7.69 -7.71
C PRO A 16 -5.26 -6.89 -7.21
N ILE A 17 -5.46 -6.18 -6.12
CA ILE A 17 -4.36 -5.53 -5.41
C ILE A 17 -3.91 -6.51 -4.34
N LEU A 18 -2.61 -6.85 -4.35
CA LEU A 18 -2.07 -7.80 -3.39
C LEU A 18 -1.08 -7.08 -2.47
N GLY A 19 -1.32 -7.20 -1.18
CA GLY A 19 -0.39 -6.71 -0.16
C GLY A 19 0.37 -7.89 0.42
N ALA A 20 1.65 -7.68 0.72
CA ALA A 20 2.51 -8.72 1.28
C ALA A 20 2.70 -8.49 2.77
N THR A 21 2.82 -9.58 3.53
CA THR A 21 3.07 -9.48 4.96
C THR A 21 4.52 -9.10 5.27
N THR A 22 5.42 -9.26 4.30
CA THR A 22 6.80 -8.79 4.42
C THR A 22 7.14 -7.87 3.25
N ARG A 23 8.15 -7.02 3.45
CA ARG A 23 8.59 -6.10 2.42
C ARG A 23 9.07 -6.80 1.16
N THR A 24 9.67 -7.95 1.29
CA THR A 24 10.22 -8.71 0.17
C THR A 24 9.15 -9.47 -0.62
N GLY A 25 7.96 -9.63 -0.07
CA GLY A 25 6.89 -10.37 -0.73
C GLY A 25 7.06 -11.88 -0.68
N ASP A 26 7.92 -12.37 0.18
CA ASP A 26 8.22 -13.80 0.26
C ASP A 26 7.20 -14.59 1.07
N THR A 27 6.21 -13.93 1.63
CA THR A 27 5.22 -14.58 2.50
C THR A 27 3.83 -14.45 1.90
N THR A 28 2.83 -14.75 2.72
CA THR A 28 1.43 -14.73 2.28
C THR A 28 1.04 -13.38 1.69
N LEU A 29 0.37 -13.43 0.56
CA LEU A 29 -0.22 -12.26 -0.06
C LEU A 29 -1.70 -12.19 0.28
N GLU A 30 -2.17 -10.99 0.61
CA GLU A 30 -3.57 -10.75 0.92
C GLU A 30 -4.18 -9.83 -0.12
N ALA A 31 -5.36 -10.18 -0.60
CA ALA A 31 -6.08 -9.35 -1.56
C ALA A 31 -6.71 -8.16 -0.85
N ILE A 32 -6.60 -6.99 -1.45
CA ILE A 32 -7.16 -5.75 -0.92
C ILE A 32 -8.20 -5.24 -1.89
N THR A 33 -9.37 -4.90 -1.38
CA THR A 33 -10.45 -4.35 -2.19
C THR A 33 -10.10 -2.93 -2.62
N HIS A 34 -10.34 -2.60 -3.89
CA HIS A 34 -10.14 -1.25 -4.41
C HIS A 34 -10.98 -0.25 -3.63
N GLY A 35 -10.36 0.87 -3.27
CA GLY A 35 -11.04 1.91 -2.52
C GLY A 35 -11.06 1.69 -1.01
N THR A 36 -10.36 0.69 -0.50
CA THR A 36 -10.30 0.43 0.94
C THR A 36 -9.42 1.50 1.60
N PRO A 37 -9.92 2.16 2.66
CA PRO A 37 -9.10 3.10 3.40
C PRO A 37 -8.02 2.38 4.18
N ALA A 38 -6.86 3.02 4.29
CA ALA A 38 -5.72 2.46 4.99
C ALA A 38 -4.92 3.57 5.64
N LEU A 39 -4.16 3.21 6.68
CA LEU A 39 -3.30 4.15 7.38
C LEU A 39 -1.84 3.80 7.06
N VAL A 40 -1.07 4.79 6.63
CA VAL A 40 0.36 4.59 6.36
C VAL A 40 1.09 4.40 7.67
N VAL A 41 1.80 3.28 7.78
CA VAL A 41 2.60 2.95 8.97
C VAL A 41 4.07 3.24 8.72
N ASP A 42 4.55 2.96 7.50
CA ASP A 42 5.95 3.15 7.16
C ASP A 42 6.09 3.29 5.65
N VAL A 43 7.18 3.91 5.23
CA VAL A 43 7.50 4.07 3.81
C VAL A 43 8.94 3.61 3.61
N ASP A 44 9.15 2.70 2.67
CA ASP A 44 10.48 2.20 2.35
C ASP A 44 10.82 2.55 0.91
N ASN A 45 11.85 3.36 0.76
CA ASN A 45 12.36 3.75 -0.55
C ASN A 45 13.55 2.87 -0.89
N ASP A 46 13.38 2.02 -1.92
CA ASP A 46 14.47 1.19 -2.40
C ASP A 46 15.07 1.84 -3.64
N ASP A 47 16.05 2.69 -3.41
CA ASP A 47 16.68 3.44 -4.49
C ASP A 47 17.40 2.53 -5.48
N ALA A 48 17.97 1.42 -5.01
CA ALA A 48 18.68 0.49 -5.87
C ALA A 48 17.74 -0.18 -6.88
N ALA A 49 16.52 -0.49 -6.45
CA ALA A 49 15.52 -1.10 -7.32
C ALA A 49 14.57 -0.06 -7.94
N ASN A 50 14.76 1.20 -7.62
CA ASN A 50 13.90 2.29 -8.06
C ASN A 50 12.43 2.02 -7.73
N ARG A 51 12.18 1.54 -6.52
CA ARG A 51 10.84 1.16 -6.05
C ARG A 51 10.55 1.80 -4.72
N VAL A 52 9.28 2.11 -4.51
CA VAL A 52 8.79 2.59 -3.23
C VAL A 52 7.70 1.64 -2.75
N HIS A 53 7.89 1.10 -1.55
CA HIS A 53 6.92 0.25 -0.90
C HIS A 53 6.36 0.97 0.32
N VAL A 54 5.07 0.84 0.53
CA VAL A 54 4.38 1.48 1.63
C VAL A 54 3.77 0.41 2.51
N LYS A 55 4.08 0.48 3.81
CA LYS A 55 3.45 -0.39 4.79
C LYS A 55 2.20 0.30 5.29
N VAL A 56 1.07 -0.37 5.16
CA VAL A 56 -0.22 0.21 5.55
C VAL A 56 -0.96 -0.71 6.51
N LEU A 57 -1.73 -0.08 7.41
CA LEU A 57 -2.69 -0.79 8.24
C LEU A 57 -4.01 -0.78 7.48
N VAL A 58 -4.45 -1.95 7.05
CA VAL A 58 -5.65 -2.10 6.24
C VAL A 58 -6.34 -3.40 6.61
N GLN A 59 -7.67 -3.35 6.71
CA GLN A 59 -8.48 -4.53 7.04
C GLN A 59 -8.02 -5.24 8.32
N GLY A 60 -7.54 -4.47 9.29
CA GLY A 60 -7.10 -5.02 10.57
C GLY A 60 -5.71 -5.64 10.56
N MET A 61 -4.95 -5.51 9.47
CA MET A 61 -3.60 -6.06 9.37
C MET A 61 -2.66 -5.08 8.71
N THR A 62 -1.35 -5.29 8.88
CA THR A 62 -0.34 -4.46 8.22
C THR A 62 0.21 -5.20 7.00
N LEU A 63 0.20 -4.51 5.86
CA LEU A 63 0.64 -5.10 4.60
C LEU A 63 1.54 -4.11 3.86
N TRP A 64 2.48 -4.64 3.09
CA TRP A 64 3.32 -3.85 2.19
C TRP A 64 2.70 -3.83 0.81
N VAL A 65 2.51 -2.64 0.25
CA VAL A 65 1.98 -2.46 -1.10
C VAL A 65 2.89 -1.54 -1.88
N SER A 66 2.84 -1.65 -3.21
CA SER A 66 3.55 -0.72 -4.07
C SER A 66 2.92 0.66 -3.97
N ARG A 67 3.75 1.69 -3.99
CA ARG A 67 3.27 3.06 -3.88
C ARG A 67 2.24 3.42 -4.95
N GLY A 68 2.33 2.82 -6.11
CA GLY A 68 1.38 3.09 -7.20
C GLY A 68 -0.07 2.75 -6.87
N PHE A 69 -0.30 1.94 -5.84
CA PHE A 69 -1.65 1.58 -5.40
C PHE A 69 -2.17 2.46 -4.26
N VAL A 70 -1.39 3.46 -3.84
CA VAL A 70 -1.74 4.27 -2.67
C VAL A 70 -2.11 5.67 -3.14
N LYS A 71 -3.31 6.12 -2.75
CA LYS A 71 -3.83 7.45 -3.07
C LYS A 71 -4.08 8.23 -1.79
N ALA A 72 -3.56 9.44 -1.70
CA ALA A 72 -3.80 10.29 -0.53
C ALA A 72 -5.27 10.74 -0.50
N THR A 73 -5.86 10.73 0.69
CA THR A 73 -7.26 11.12 0.83
C THR A 73 -7.49 12.62 0.69
N ASN A 74 -6.46 13.41 0.97
CA ASN A 74 -6.53 14.87 0.89
C ASN A 74 -5.98 15.41 -0.41
N GLU A 75 -5.73 14.57 -1.38
CA GLU A 75 -5.21 14.99 -2.66
C GLU A 75 -6.29 15.70 -3.46
N GLU A 76 -6.03 16.93 -3.81
CA GLU A 76 -6.94 17.69 -4.64
C GLU A 76 -6.73 17.25 -6.09
N GLY A 77 -7.69 16.56 -6.62
CA GLY A 77 -7.67 15.91 -7.92
C GLY A 77 -7.16 16.71 -9.09
#